data_a753e27d89aeb452d8e2458f87cb93f0
#
_entry.id   a753e27d89aeb452d8e2458f87cb93f0
#
_cell.length_a   1.000
_cell.length_b   1.000
_cell.length_c   1.000
_cell.angle_alpha   90.00
_cell.angle_beta   90.00
_cell.angle_gamma   90.00
#
_symmetry.space_group_name_H-M   'P 1'
#
loop_
_entity.id
_entity.type
_entity.pdbx_description
1 polymer ?
#
loop_
_entity_poly.entity_id
_entity_poly.type
_entity_poly.pdbx_seq_one_letter_code
_entity_poly.pdbx_strand_id
1 'polypeptide(L)'
;PYARPGLRLHFVSNVDGTDLAETLKGLDPETVLFLIASKTFTTQETMTNAHSARRWFLAKAKTESAVARHFATMSTNAEAVSKFGIDTRNMFEFWDWVGGRYSLWSAIGLSIAIYLGMDIFEALLEGAHKADRYFRTTPFEHNIPVVMGLLGVWYNNFFNAETHAILPYDQYLMHFATYFQ
;
A
#
# COMPACT_ATOMS: atom_id res chain seq x y z
N PRO A 1 8.80 -16.19 -4.12
CA PRO A 1 10.17 -16.44 -4.61
C PRO A 1 11.02 -15.18 -4.75
N TYR A 2 10.41 -13.99 -4.82
CA TYR A 2 11.14 -12.72 -4.98
C TYR A 2 11.44 -11.99 -3.66
N ALA A 3 10.88 -12.45 -2.54
CA ALA A 3 11.07 -11.85 -1.24
C ALA A 3 12.52 -12.00 -0.74
N ARG A 4 13.01 -10.98 -0.06
CA ARG A 4 14.31 -11.07 0.65
C ARG A 4 14.19 -12.01 1.85
N PRO A 5 15.16 -12.92 2.06
CA PRO A 5 15.14 -13.80 3.22
C PRO A 5 15.15 -13.03 4.55
N GLY A 6 14.45 -13.56 5.54
CA GLY A 6 14.50 -13.06 6.92
C GLY A 6 13.38 -12.09 7.31
N LEU A 7 12.72 -11.42 6.36
CA LEU A 7 11.59 -10.54 6.67
C LEU A 7 10.26 -11.25 6.47
N ARG A 8 9.34 -11.04 7.41
CA ARG A 8 7.94 -11.45 7.29
C ARG A 8 7.06 -10.20 7.28
N LEU A 9 6.19 -10.09 6.29
CA LEU A 9 5.19 -9.03 6.19
C LEU A 9 3.82 -9.55 6.63
N HIS A 10 3.14 -8.69 7.36
CA HIS A 10 1.74 -8.88 7.73
C HIS A 10 0.97 -7.61 7.33
N PHE A 11 -0.20 -7.77 6.72
CA PHE A 11 -1.07 -6.67 6.34
C PHE A 11 -2.35 -6.75 7.14
N VAL A 12 -2.68 -5.68 7.83
CA VAL A 12 -3.89 -5.55 8.64
C VAL A 12 -4.65 -4.33 8.15
N SER A 13 -5.73 -4.56 7.43
CA SER A 13 -6.58 -3.49 6.89
C SER A 13 -8.00 -3.50 7.47
N ASN A 14 -8.43 -4.64 8.01
CA ASN A 14 -9.74 -4.76 8.64
C ASN A 14 -9.73 -4.09 10.02
N VAL A 15 -10.81 -3.39 10.35
CA VAL A 15 -11.01 -2.80 11.69
C VAL A 15 -11.41 -3.83 12.74
N ASP A 16 -11.80 -5.02 12.32
CA ASP A 16 -12.06 -6.13 13.25
C ASP A 16 -10.81 -6.46 14.05
N GLY A 17 -10.93 -6.34 15.37
CA GLY A 17 -9.83 -6.58 16.30
C GLY A 17 -9.24 -7.98 16.23
N THR A 18 -9.99 -8.97 15.72
CA THR A 18 -9.51 -10.34 15.53
C THR A 18 -8.34 -10.39 14.55
N ASP A 19 -8.42 -9.67 13.43
CA ASP A 19 -7.36 -9.63 12.41
C ASP A 19 -6.02 -9.16 13.02
N LEU A 20 -6.05 -8.05 13.73
CA LEU A 20 -4.85 -7.54 14.41
C LEU A 20 -4.39 -8.49 15.53
N ALA A 21 -5.31 -8.99 16.36
CA ALA A 21 -4.96 -9.85 17.48
C ALA A 21 -4.31 -11.17 17.03
N GLU A 22 -4.85 -11.81 16.00
CA GLU A 22 -4.27 -13.04 15.43
C GLU A 22 -2.90 -12.76 14.79
N THR A 23 -2.76 -11.62 14.11
CA THR A 23 -1.48 -11.21 13.51
C THR A 23 -0.40 -10.99 14.58
N LEU A 24 -0.75 -10.38 15.72
CA LEU A 24 0.20 -10.10 16.81
C LEU A 24 0.57 -11.32 17.64
N LYS A 25 -0.22 -12.41 17.56
CA LYS A 25 0.13 -13.66 18.22
C LYS A 25 1.47 -14.20 17.70
N GLY A 26 2.37 -14.49 18.60
CA GLY A 26 3.67 -15.04 18.25
C GLY A 26 4.68 -14.05 17.68
N LEU A 27 4.35 -12.76 17.63
CA LEU A 27 5.31 -11.70 17.31
C LEU A 27 6.02 -11.23 18.59
N ASP A 28 7.31 -10.98 18.46
CA ASP A 28 8.08 -10.33 19.52
C ASP A 28 8.13 -8.81 19.26
N PRO A 29 7.56 -7.98 20.16
CA PRO A 29 7.58 -6.53 20.03
C PRO A 29 8.96 -5.92 19.78
N GLU A 30 10.03 -6.55 20.27
CA GLU A 30 11.41 -6.07 20.06
C GLU A 30 11.89 -6.18 18.61
N THR A 31 11.23 -7.01 17.80
CA THR A 31 11.63 -7.29 16.40
C THR A 31 10.60 -6.81 15.37
N VAL A 32 9.55 -6.12 15.81
CA VAL A 32 8.47 -5.65 14.93
C VAL A 32 8.66 -4.19 14.54
N LEU A 33 8.48 -3.89 13.27
CA LEU A 33 8.31 -2.54 12.75
C LEU A 33 6.87 -2.39 12.24
N PHE A 34 6.16 -1.39 12.72
CA PHE A 34 4.83 -1.02 12.26
C PHE A 34 4.92 0.07 11.20
N LEU A 35 4.30 -0.18 10.04
CA LEU A 35 4.16 0.79 8.96
C LEU A 35 2.70 1.25 8.90
N ILE A 36 2.42 2.50 9.24
CA ILE A 36 1.08 3.06 9.22
C ILE A 36 0.88 3.82 7.92
N ALA A 37 -0.01 3.33 7.07
CA ALA A 37 -0.35 3.95 5.80
C ALA A 37 -1.68 4.72 5.92
N SER A 38 -1.60 6.02 6.14
CA SER A 38 -2.78 6.90 6.21
C SER A 38 -2.43 8.31 5.77
N LYS A 39 -2.99 8.75 4.65
CA LYS A 39 -2.71 10.07 4.06
C LYS A 39 -2.89 11.20 5.07
N THR A 40 -4.05 11.27 5.68
CA THR A 40 -4.42 12.33 6.63
C THR A 40 -4.08 11.99 8.08
N PHE A 41 -3.69 10.74 8.33
CA PHE A 41 -3.50 10.18 9.67
C PHE A 41 -4.76 10.27 10.56
N THR A 42 -5.94 10.19 9.90
CA THR A 42 -7.26 10.31 10.54
C THR A 42 -8.23 9.21 10.13
N THR A 43 -7.87 8.34 9.18
CA THR A 43 -8.72 7.23 8.73
C THR A 43 -9.07 6.33 9.92
N GLN A 44 -10.34 6.22 10.24
CA GLN A 44 -10.81 5.61 11.48
C GLN A 44 -10.30 4.17 11.66
N GLU A 45 -10.41 3.34 10.64
CA GLU A 45 -9.99 1.94 10.66
C GLU A 45 -8.48 1.83 10.88
N THR A 46 -7.72 2.59 10.11
CA THR A 46 -6.26 2.60 10.21
C THR A 46 -5.79 3.06 11.59
N MET A 47 -6.39 4.14 12.11
CA MET A 47 -5.99 4.69 13.40
C MET A 47 -6.43 3.80 14.58
N THR A 48 -7.58 3.13 14.48
CA THR A 48 -8.02 2.15 15.47
C THR A 48 -7.02 0.99 15.59
N ASN A 49 -6.60 0.44 14.46
CA ASN A 49 -5.58 -0.60 14.42
C ASN A 49 -4.22 -0.08 14.90
N ALA A 50 -3.80 1.11 14.45
CA ALA A 50 -2.54 1.72 14.87
C ALA A 50 -2.47 1.94 16.39
N HIS A 51 -3.53 2.48 17.00
CA HIS A 51 -3.58 2.67 18.45
C HIS A 51 -3.61 1.34 19.21
N SER A 52 -4.26 0.33 18.67
CA SER A 52 -4.28 -1.01 19.28
C SER A 52 -2.90 -1.68 19.19
N ALA A 53 -2.23 -1.59 18.06
CA ALA A 53 -0.85 -2.05 17.89
C ALA A 53 0.11 -1.33 18.85
N ARG A 54 -0.05 0.00 18.98
CA ARG A 54 0.76 0.82 19.91
C ARG A 54 0.54 0.42 21.37
N ARG A 55 -0.69 0.16 21.79
CA ARG A 55 -0.96 -0.34 23.16
C ARG A 55 -0.31 -1.70 23.39
N TRP A 56 -0.44 -2.62 22.45
CA TRP A 56 0.21 -3.93 22.54
C TRP A 56 1.72 -3.80 22.62
N PHE A 57 2.33 -2.96 21.81
CA PHE A 57 3.78 -2.70 21.82
C PHE A 57 4.23 -2.12 23.17
N LEU A 58 3.55 -1.09 23.67
CA LEU A 58 3.91 -0.41 24.91
C LEU A 58 3.68 -1.27 26.17
N ALA A 59 2.80 -2.26 26.10
CA ALA A 59 2.62 -3.21 27.21
C ALA A 59 3.93 -3.94 27.56
N LYS A 60 4.82 -4.16 26.57
CA LYS A 60 6.16 -4.74 26.77
C LYS A 60 7.27 -3.69 26.84
N ALA A 61 7.30 -2.75 25.91
CA ALA A 61 8.35 -1.72 25.81
C ALA A 61 8.39 -0.76 27.00
N LYS A 62 7.23 -0.47 27.63
CA LYS A 62 7.05 0.37 28.84
C LYS A 62 7.53 1.82 28.72
N THR A 63 8.04 2.24 27.58
CA THR A 63 8.54 3.60 27.34
C THR A 63 7.98 4.17 26.06
N GLU A 64 7.40 5.37 26.13
CA GLU A 64 6.86 6.08 24.95
C GLU A 64 7.92 6.36 23.90
N SER A 65 9.15 6.63 24.30
CA SER A 65 10.26 6.88 23.36
C SER A 65 10.61 5.69 22.46
N ALA A 66 10.19 4.47 22.82
CA ALA A 66 10.39 3.29 22.00
C ALA A 66 9.51 3.32 20.72
N VAL A 67 8.39 4.03 20.75
CA VAL A 67 7.51 4.19 19.58
C VAL A 67 8.28 4.78 18.39
N ALA A 68 9.15 5.77 18.62
CA ALA A 68 9.96 6.39 17.59
C ALA A 68 10.89 5.43 16.83
N ARG A 69 11.18 4.24 17.39
CA ARG A 69 12.06 3.23 16.76
C ARG A 69 11.30 2.10 16.08
N HIS A 70 10.05 1.89 16.46
CA HIS A 70 9.25 0.75 16.03
C HIS A 70 8.05 1.13 15.14
N PHE A 71 7.86 2.43 14.92
CA PHE A 71 6.77 2.93 14.08
C PHE A 71 7.30 3.89 13.03
N ALA A 72 6.88 3.65 11.80
CA ALA A 72 7.06 4.56 10.67
C ALA A 72 5.72 4.76 9.97
N THR A 73 5.59 5.82 9.19
CA THR A 73 4.33 6.13 8.53
C THR A 73 4.52 6.69 7.14
N MET A 74 3.57 6.42 6.28
CA MET A 74 3.35 7.10 5.01
C MET A 74 2.15 8.04 5.20
N SER A 75 2.40 9.34 5.29
CA SER A 75 1.38 10.33 5.61
C SER A 75 1.77 11.73 5.11
N THR A 76 0.79 12.64 5.08
CA THR A 76 1.01 14.08 4.80
C THR A 76 0.79 14.95 6.05
N ASN A 77 0.46 14.35 7.22
CA ASN A 77 0.07 15.07 8.44
C ASN A 77 1.11 14.91 9.55
N ALA A 78 2.18 15.72 9.46
CA ALA A 78 3.29 15.68 10.42
C ALA A 78 2.87 15.97 11.87
N GLU A 79 1.87 16.85 12.09
CA GLU A 79 1.38 17.19 13.42
C GLU A 79 0.73 15.97 14.11
N ALA A 80 -0.18 15.30 13.41
CA ALA A 80 -0.85 14.11 13.94
C ALA A 80 0.12 12.95 14.16
N VAL A 81 1.09 12.78 13.26
CA VAL A 81 2.17 11.79 13.35
C VAL A 81 3.02 12.01 14.59
N SER A 82 3.44 13.25 14.83
CA SER A 82 4.20 13.64 16.04
C SER A 82 3.40 13.40 17.32
N LYS A 83 2.10 13.75 17.33
CA LYS A 83 1.21 13.49 18.48
C LYS A 83 1.04 12.00 18.78
N PHE A 84 1.11 11.15 17.77
CA PHE A 84 1.06 9.69 17.96
C PHE A 84 2.34 9.15 18.63
N GLY A 85 3.45 9.89 18.56
CA GLY A 85 4.75 9.52 19.11
C GLY A 85 5.74 8.97 18.06
N ILE A 86 5.41 9.05 16.78
CA ILE A 86 6.33 8.71 15.69
C ILE A 86 7.29 9.89 15.47
N ASP A 87 8.58 9.60 15.35
CA ASP A 87 9.56 10.58 14.91
C ASP A 87 9.26 10.96 13.45
N THR A 88 9.10 12.25 13.18
CA THR A 88 8.81 12.75 11.83
C THR A 88 9.90 12.43 10.81
N ARG A 89 11.10 12.08 11.24
CA ARG A 89 12.14 11.51 10.36
C ARG A 89 11.81 10.13 9.83
N ASN A 90 10.87 9.42 10.46
CA ASN A 90 10.32 8.14 10.04
C ASN A 90 8.96 8.31 9.34
N MET A 91 8.64 9.53 8.92
CA MET A 91 7.47 9.84 8.11
C MET A 91 7.90 10.01 6.65
N PHE A 92 7.30 9.21 5.78
CA PHE A 92 7.51 9.25 4.34
C PHE A 92 6.35 10.00 3.71
N GLU A 93 6.62 11.23 3.28
CA GLU A 93 5.63 12.10 2.65
C GLU A 93 5.33 11.67 1.21
N PHE A 94 4.13 12.00 0.78
CA PHE A 94 3.70 11.92 -0.61
C PHE A 94 2.70 13.06 -0.89
N TRP A 95 2.34 13.24 -2.15
CA TRP A 95 1.58 14.40 -2.59
C TRP A 95 0.07 14.20 -2.35
N ASP A 96 -0.68 15.29 -2.25
CA ASP A 96 -2.11 15.26 -1.98
C ASP A 96 -2.95 14.68 -3.13
N TRP A 97 -2.45 14.71 -4.37
CA TRP A 97 -3.08 14.03 -5.52
C TRP A 97 -2.88 12.52 -5.53
N VAL A 98 -1.99 11.96 -4.72
CA VAL A 98 -1.78 10.52 -4.60
C VAL A 98 -2.85 9.93 -3.70
N GLY A 99 -3.47 8.83 -4.13
CA GLY A 99 -4.47 8.14 -3.30
C GLY A 99 -5.02 6.88 -3.93
N GLY A 100 -5.69 6.08 -3.11
CA GLY A 100 -6.33 4.84 -3.52
C GLY A 100 -5.36 3.84 -4.15
N ARG A 101 -5.84 3.08 -5.11
CA ARG A 101 -5.06 2.06 -5.83
C ARG A 101 -3.92 2.62 -6.68
N TYR A 102 -3.93 3.92 -6.98
CA TYR A 102 -2.85 4.60 -7.72
C TYR A 102 -1.70 5.08 -6.83
N SER A 103 -1.75 4.82 -5.52
CA SER A 103 -0.71 5.22 -4.57
C SER A 103 0.53 4.31 -4.54
N LEU A 104 0.44 3.13 -5.12
CA LEU A 104 1.50 2.11 -5.14
C LEU A 104 2.87 2.66 -5.61
N TRP A 105 2.86 3.61 -6.53
CA TRP A 105 4.05 4.25 -7.13
C TRP A 105 4.71 5.30 -6.24
N SER A 106 4.08 5.66 -5.12
CA SER A 106 4.56 6.65 -4.16
C SER A 106 5.21 6.00 -2.95
N ALA A 107 5.44 6.78 -1.89
CA ALA A 107 5.89 6.29 -0.59
C ALA A 107 4.99 5.18 0.00
N ILE A 108 3.73 5.07 -0.41
CA ILE A 108 2.84 3.97 -0.01
C ILE A 108 3.42 2.60 -0.43
N GLY A 109 4.22 2.53 -1.48
CA GLY A 109 4.95 1.33 -1.90
C GLY A 109 6.13 0.93 -0.99
N LEU A 110 6.37 1.63 0.11
CA LEU A 110 7.48 1.35 1.03
C LEU A 110 7.53 -0.10 1.49
N SER A 111 6.39 -0.71 1.78
CA SER A 111 6.31 -2.13 2.18
C SER A 111 6.84 -3.06 1.09
N ILE A 112 6.60 -2.73 -0.18
CA ILE A 112 7.11 -3.47 -1.34
C ILE A 112 8.62 -3.32 -1.43
N ALA A 113 9.12 -2.09 -1.33
CA ALA A 113 10.55 -1.80 -1.38
C ALA A 113 11.31 -2.50 -0.24
N ILE A 114 10.74 -2.58 0.96
CA ILE A 114 11.33 -3.29 2.10
C ILE A 114 11.36 -4.80 1.86
N TYR A 115 10.27 -5.37 1.35
CA TYR A 115 10.10 -6.82 1.24
C TYR A 115 10.82 -7.43 0.03
N LEU A 116 10.72 -6.77 -1.11
CA LEU A 116 11.32 -7.25 -2.35
C LEU A 116 12.72 -6.69 -2.61
N GLY A 117 13.02 -5.52 -2.04
CA GLY A 117 14.21 -4.75 -2.30
C GLY A 117 13.93 -3.55 -3.19
N MET A 118 14.74 -2.51 -3.03
CA MET A 118 14.57 -1.26 -3.76
C MET A 118 14.79 -1.42 -5.26
N ASP A 119 15.70 -2.28 -5.65
CA ASP A 119 16.02 -2.65 -7.03
C ASP A 119 14.77 -3.21 -7.77
N ILE A 120 14.01 -4.09 -7.13
CA ILE A 120 12.75 -4.63 -7.72
C ILE A 120 11.66 -3.56 -7.72
N PHE A 121 11.60 -2.72 -6.69
CA PHE A 121 10.64 -1.61 -6.66
C PHE A 121 10.93 -0.59 -7.75
N GLU A 122 12.19 -0.24 -7.99
CA GLU A 122 12.60 0.63 -9.09
C GLU A 122 12.29 0.02 -10.46
N ALA A 123 12.48 -1.28 -10.64
CA ALA A 123 12.08 -1.99 -11.86
C ALA A 123 10.56 -1.93 -12.10
N LEU A 124 9.75 -1.99 -11.03
CA LEU A 124 8.30 -1.79 -11.12
C LEU A 124 7.96 -0.37 -11.58
N LEU A 125 8.63 0.66 -11.02
CA LEU A 125 8.46 2.05 -11.42
C LEU A 125 8.87 2.28 -12.88
N GLU A 126 9.96 1.66 -13.31
CA GLU A 126 10.43 1.74 -14.71
C GLU A 126 9.42 1.09 -15.68
N GLY A 127 8.77 -0.01 -15.27
CA GLY A 127 7.68 -0.61 -16.06
C GLY A 127 6.50 0.36 -16.22
N ALA A 128 6.09 1.02 -15.14
CA ALA A 128 5.04 2.03 -15.18
C ALA A 128 5.43 3.24 -16.06
N HIS A 129 6.67 3.71 -15.96
CA HIS A 129 7.19 4.80 -16.79
C HIS A 129 7.16 4.44 -18.30
N LYS A 130 7.52 3.21 -18.63
CA LYS A 130 7.41 2.73 -20.03
C LYS A 130 5.97 2.72 -20.53
N ALA A 131 5.02 2.30 -19.69
CA ALA A 131 3.61 2.31 -20.02
C ALA A 131 3.09 3.75 -20.23
N ASP A 132 3.49 4.70 -19.38
CA ASP A 132 3.15 6.11 -19.50
C ASP A 132 3.69 6.73 -20.80
N ARG A 133 4.94 6.42 -21.14
CA ARG A 133 5.53 6.86 -22.41
C ARG A 133 4.79 6.28 -23.60
N TYR A 134 4.52 4.97 -23.59
CA TYR A 134 3.77 4.30 -24.63
C TYR A 134 2.39 4.94 -24.82
N PHE A 135 1.66 5.18 -23.74
CA PHE A 135 0.35 5.84 -23.77
C PHE A 135 0.40 7.21 -24.44
N ARG A 136 1.43 8.02 -24.12
CA ARG A 136 1.54 9.42 -24.63
C ARG A 136 2.07 9.53 -26.05
N THR A 137 2.81 8.55 -26.55
CA THR A 137 3.55 8.68 -27.82
C THR A 137 3.07 7.75 -28.93
N THR A 138 2.27 6.73 -28.60
CA THR A 138 1.79 5.77 -29.60
C THR A 138 0.52 6.31 -30.29
N PRO A 139 0.41 6.24 -31.64
CA PRO A 139 -0.82 6.56 -32.35
C PRO A 139 -2.03 5.79 -31.81
N PHE A 140 -3.21 6.40 -31.85
CA PHE A 140 -4.41 5.86 -31.18
C PHE A 140 -4.77 4.45 -31.61
N GLU A 141 -4.66 4.13 -32.90
CA GLU A 141 -4.97 2.83 -33.47
C GLU A 141 -4.04 1.69 -32.99
N HIS A 142 -2.87 2.05 -32.45
CA HIS A 142 -1.89 1.11 -31.90
C HIS A 142 -1.73 1.25 -30.38
N ASN A 143 -2.45 2.17 -29.76
CA ASN A 143 -2.35 2.49 -28.35
C ASN A 143 -3.28 1.59 -27.53
N ILE A 144 -2.74 0.52 -26.95
CA ILE A 144 -3.51 -0.48 -26.21
C ILE A 144 -4.41 0.15 -25.12
N PRO A 145 -3.92 1.03 -24.22
CA PRO A 145 -4.79 1.69 -23.24
C PRO A 145 -5.94 2.48 -23.86
N VAL A 146 -5.70 3.20 -24.96
CA VAL A 146 -6.74 3.97 -25.67
C VAL A 146 -7.76 3.03 -26.27
N VAL A 147 -7.32 1.99 -27.00
CA VAL A 147 -8.20 0.99 -27.61
C VAL A 147 -9.05 0.28 -26.55
N MET A 148 -8.44 -0.13 -25.43
CA MET A 148 -9.17 -0.76 -24.31
C MET A 148 -10.23 0.18 -23.72
N GLY A 149 -9.89 1.45 -23.52
CA GLY A 149 -10.84 2.46 -23.03
C GLY A 149 -12.02 2.66 -23.98
N LEU A 150 -11.75 2.77 -25.28
CA LEU A 150 -12.79 2.90 -26.31
C LEU A 150 -13.68 1.66 -26.40
N LEU A 151 -13.11 0.46 -26.31
CA LEU A 151 -13.87 -0.78 -26.26
C LEU A 151 -14.76 -0.84 -25.00
N GLY A 152 -14.26 -0.40 -23.84
CA GLY A 152 -15.05 -0.31 -22.62
C GLY A 152 -16.28 0.59 -22.78
N VAL A 153 -16.10 1.79 -23.33
CA VAL A 153 -17.19 2.70 -23.64
C VAL A 153 -18.16 2.07 -24.65
N TRP A 154 -17.64 1.45 -25.69
CA TRP A 154 -18.47 0.82 -26.74
C TRP A 154 -19.33 -0.30 -26.17
N TYR A 155 -18.73 -1.23 -25.42
CA TYR A 155 -19.49 -2.33 -24.81
C TYR A 155 -20.53 -1.84 -23.81
N ASN A 156 -20.19 -0.87 -22.98
CA ASN A 156 -21.13 -0.31 -22.02
C ASN A 156 -22.30 0.37 -22.70
N ASN A 157 -22.02 1.31 -23.62
CA ASN A 157 -23.06 2.18 -24.21
C ASN A 157 -23.92 1.50 -25.29
N PHE A 158 -23.39 0.52 -26.01
CA PHE A 158 -24.09 -0.07 -27.15
C PHE A 158 -24.51 -1.53 -26.94
N PHE A 159 -23.90 -2.22 -25.99
CA PHE A 159 -24.21 -3.63 -25.69
C PHE A 159 -24.72 -3.85 -24.27
N ASN A 160 -24.90 -2.79 -23.48
CA ASN A 160 -25.34 -2.86 -22.09
C ASN A 160 -24.45 -3.78 -21.22
N ALA A 161 -23.17 -3.86 -21.49
CA ALA A 161 -22.22 -4.62 -20.69
C ALA A 161 -21.80 -3.77 -19.47
N GLU A 162 -22.43 -4.03 -18.33
CA GLU A 162 -22.25 -3.24 -17.10
C GLU A 162 -21.01 -3.63 -16.30
N THR A 163 -20.40 -4.76 -16.59
CA THR A 163 -19.30 -5.31 -15.82
C THR A 163 -18.10 -5.67 -16.70
N HIS A 164 -16.91 -5.61 -16.09
CA HIS A 164 -15.67 -6.04 -16.71
C HIS A 164 -15.02 -7.13 -15.88
N ALA A 165 -14.78 -8.31 -16.46
CA ALA A 165 -14.12 -9.41 -15.78
C ALA A 165 -12.61 -9.36 -16.02
N ILE A 166 -11.84 -9.50 -14.93
CA ILE A 166 -10.38 -9.66 -14.96
C ILE A 166 -10.08 -11.09 -14.53
N LEU A 167 -9.58 -11.90 -15.45
CA LEU A 167 -9.36 -13.34 -15.27
C LEU A 167 -7.86 -13.68 -15.43
N PRO A 168 -7.02 -13.41 -14.42
CA PRO A 168 -5.60 -13.71 -14.52
C PRO A 168 -5.35 -15.22 -14.45
N TYR A 169 -4.64 -15.77 -15.44
CA TYR A 169 -4.23 -17.17 -15.47
C TYR A 169 -2.87 -17.39 -14.79
N ASP A 170 -2.08 -16.33 -14.64
CA ASP A 170 -0.82 -16.39 -13.92
C ASP A 170 -1.07 -16.39 -12.40
N GLN A 171 -0.48 -17.36 -11.69
CA GLN A 171 -0.64 -17.52 -10.24
C GLN A 171 -0.16 -16.28 -9.46
N TYR A 172 0.85 -15.58 -9.93
CA TYR A 172 1.33 -14.35 -9.28
C TYR A 172 0.36 -13.18 -9.43
N LEU A 173 -0.53 -13.22 -10.40
CA LEU A 173 -1.55 -12.21 -10.64
C LEU A 173 -2.90 -12.53 -10.01
N MET A 174 -3.00 -13.58 -9.16
CA MET A 174 -4.27 -14.05 -8.60
C MET A 174 -5.05 -12.94 -7.85
N HIS A 175 -4.35 -11.97 -7.24
CA HIS A 175 -4.97 -10.84 -6.53
C HIS A 175 -5.22 -9.62 -7.42
N PHE A 176 -4.98 -9.72 -8.72
CA PHE A 176 -5.05 -8.56 -9.63
C PHE A 176 -6.48 -8.03 -9.78
N ALA A 177 -7.48 -8.92 -9.82
CA ALA A 177 -8.88 -8.52 -9.81
C ALA A 177 -9.25 -7.73 -8.53
N THR A 178 -8.82 -8.21 -7.36
CA THR A 178 -9.01 -7.52 -6.07
C THR A 178 -8.32 -6.16 -6.02
N TYR A 179 -7.16 -6.03 -6.64
CA TYR A 179 -6.47 -4.75 -6.74
C TYR A 179 -7.25 -3.70 -7.54
N PHE A 180 -7.95 -4.12 -8.61
CA PHE A 180 -8.77 -3.24 -9.44
C PHE A 180 -10.18 -2.96 -8.90
N GLN A 181 -10.70 -3.79 -8.03
CA GLN A 181 -12.01 -3.64 -7.40
C GLN A 181 -12.05 -2.48 -6.40
#